data_35a042d8fc17098e1d41166741b30c6b
#
_entry.id   35a042d8fc17098e1d41166741b30c6b
#
_cell.length_a   1.000
_cell.length_b   1.000
_cell.length_c   1.000
_cell.angle_alpha   90.00
_cell.angle_beta   90.00
_cell.angle_gamma   90.00
#
_symmetry.space_group_name_H-M   'P 1'
#
loop_
_entity.id
_entity.type
_entity.pdbx_description
1 polymer ?
#
loop_
_entity_poly.entity_id
_entity_poly.type
_entity_poly.pdbx_seq_one_letter_code
_entity_poly.pdbx_strand_id
1 'polypeptide(L)'
;WFYAPAMRRAHEQGNMAFIPNHLHLAATKWLYRNRPNIYVGAASMPDKNGYISLSTSNTYERRMIEAADIAILEINPNYPFVYGDHVVHCSEVDYLVEADYPVPVVPDIPSNEKDMSIGRLIAGYVPDGACIQLGIGGIPNAVAEFLKEKNDLGVHTELITSGMAELVKLGVITNKRKQINRGQMVATMILGTQELYDFADHNQGVALYDGAWVNDPYVIAQNDNQISINTSLEVDLTGQCASESIGSRQFSG
;
A
#
# COMPACT_ATOMS: atom_id res chain seq x y z
N TRP A 1 2.56 13.14 7.83
CA TRP A 1 1.58 12.07 7.84
C TRP A 1 2.22 10.71 8.09
N PHE A 2 3.21 10.31 7.35
CA PHE A 2 3.94 9.08 7.59
C PHE A 2 5.18 9.37 8.44
N TYR A 3 5.22 8.83 9.66
CA TYR A 3 6.30 9.09 10.61
C TYR A 3 7.43 8.06 10.42
N ALA A 4 8.35 8.35 9.50
CA ALA A 4 9.48 7.47 9.20
C ALA A 4 10.62 7.62 10.24
N PRO A 5 11.49 6.59 10.41
CA PRO A 5 12.64 6.65 11.32
C PRO A 5 13.56 7.85 11.11
N ALA A 6 13.75 8.28 9.85
CA ALA A 6 14.57 9.44 9.51
C ALA A 6 14.05 10.77 10.10
N MET A 7 12.75 10.83 10.42
CA MET A 7 12.12 12.04 10.96
C MET A 7 12.23 12.16 12.47
N ARG A 8 12.56 11.08 13.18
CA ARG A 8 12.60 11.04 14.65
C ARG A 8 13.51 12.10 15.24
N ARG A 9 14.72 12.26 14.68
CA ARG A 9 15.68 13.26 15.14
C ARG A 9 15.17 14.71 14.96
N ALA A 10 14.56 15.00 13.81
CA ALA A 10 13.99 16.32 13.55
C ALA A 10 12.82 16.63 14.49
N HIS A 11 11.99 15.64 14.79
CA HIS A 11 10.88 15.76 15.74
C HIS A 11 11.38 16.00 17.17
N GLU A 12 12.37 15.24 17.65
CA GLU A 12 12.99 15.41 18.97
C GLU A 12 13.61 16.81 19.15
N GLN A 13 14.08 17.41 18.07
CA GLN A 13 14.64 18.77 18.05
C GLN A 13 13.57 19.88 17.90
N GLY A 14 12.28 19.52 17.79
CA GLY A 14 11.20 20.48 17.59
C GLY A 14 11.14 21.10 16.18
N ASN A 15 11.88 20.54 15.22
CA ASN A 15 11.93 21.03 13.83
C ASN A 15 10.86 20.39 12.93
N MET A 16 10.04 19.51 13.47
CA MET A 16 8.99 18.81 12.74
C MET A 16 7.77 18.60 13.65
N ALA A 17 6.58 18.71 13.08
CA ALA A 17 5.33 18.32 13.72
C ALA A 17 4.75 17.10 13.00
N PHE A 18 4.28 16.11 13.76
CA PHE A 18 3.48 15.01 13.24
C PHE A 18 1.99 15.38 13.33
N ILE A 19 1.27 15.20 12.24
CA ILE A 19 -0.17 15.45 12.17
C ILE A 19 -0.87 14.09 12.01
N PRO A 20 -1.46 13.54 13.10
CA PRO A 20 -2.19 12.28 13.02
C PRO A 20 -3.39 12.42 12.09
N ASN A 21 -3.57 11.42 11.23
CA ASN A 21 -4.68 11.40 10.29
C ASN A 21 -4.98 9.96 9.86
N HIS A 22 -6.24 9.68 9.53
CA HIS A 22 -6.57 8.46 8.81
C HIS A 22 -6.08 8.55 7.37
N LEU A 23 -5.51 7.50 6.83
CA LEU A 23 -4.92 7.49 5.48
C LEU A 23 -5.95 7.90 4.42
N HIS A 24 -7.18 7.39 4.49
CA HIS A 24 -8.26 7.73 3.55
C HIS A 24 -8.69 9.22 3.61
N LEU A 25 -8.32 9.93 4.66
CA LEU A 25 -8.61 11.36 4.79
C LEU A 25 -7.39 12.26 4.53
N ALA A 26 -6.21 11.69 4.32
CA ALA A 26 -4.96 12.45 4.25
C ALA A 26 -5.02 13.53 3.15
N ALA A 27 -5.22 13.14 1.91
CA ALA A 27 -5.34 14.08 0.79
C ALA A 27 -6.52 15.03 0.97
N THR A 28 -7.70 14.51 1.31
CA THR A 28 -8.93 15.29 1.43
C THR A 28 -8.79 16.42 2.46
N LYS A 29 -8.26 16.11 3.66
CA LYS A 29 -8.07 17.11 4.71
C LYS A 29 -7.00 18.13 4.36
N TRP A 30 -5.92 17.68 3.70
CA TRP A 30 -4.85 18.59 3.32
C TRP A 30 -5.31 19.53 2.21
N LEU A 31 -5.93 19.02 1.14
CA LEU A 31 -6.42 19.78 0.00
C LEU A 31 -7.56 20.74 0.36
N TYR A 32 -8.31 20.47 1.44
CA TYR A 32 -9.33 21.38 1.94
C TYR A 32 -8.78 22.78 2.31
N ARG A 33 -7.52 22.84 2.76
CA ARG A 33 -6.87 24.08 3.21
C ARG A 33 -5.68 24.50 2.37
N ASN A 34 -5.14 23.60 1.59
CA ASN A 34 -3.90 23.79 0.86
C ASN A 34 -4.09 23.34 -0.59
N ARG A 35 -3.42 24.05 -1.49
CA ARG A 35 -3.30 23.65 -2.86
C ARG A 35 -1.82 23.52 -3.18
N PRO A 36 -1.35 22.40 -3.73
CA PRO A 36 0.05 22.28 -4.15
C PRO A 36 0.32 23.22 -5.34
N ASN A 37 1.36 24.01 -5.27
CA ASN A 37 1.79 24.79 -6.42
C ASN A 37 2.47 23.86 -7.44
N ILE A 38 3.34 22.96 -6.96
CA ILE A 38 4.07 22.03 -7.81
C ILE A 38 3.94 20.63 -7.21
N TYR A 39 3.56 19.68 -8.05
CA TYR A 39 3.68 18.26 -7.76
C TYR A 39 4.90 17.69 -8.50
N VAL A 40 5.71 16.91 -7.82
CA VAL A 40 6.81 16.14 -8.42
C VAL A 40 6.68 14.69 -7.99
N GLY A 41 6.67 13.78 -8.94
CA GLY A 41 6.55 12.34 -8.67
C GLY A 41 7.28 11.50 -9.70
N ALA A 42 7.50 10.21 -9.37
CA ALA A 42 8.07 9.23 -10.28
C ALA A 42 6.95 8.39 -10.92
N ALA A 43 7.17 7.92 -12.15
CA ALA A 43 6.18 7.19 -12.91
C ALA A 43 6.84 6.21 -13.90
N SER A 44 6.05 5.30 -14.44
CA SER A 44 6.48 4.42 -15.53
C SER A 44 6.76 5.19 -16.81
N MET A 45 7.38 4.53 -17.79
CA MET A 45 7.39 5.06 -19.16
C MET A 45 5.96 5.15 -19.72
N PRO A 46 5.69 6.11 -20.62
CA PRO A 46 4.42 6.15 -21.34
C PRO A 46 4.22 4.90 -22.20
N ASP A 47 2.99 4.39 -22.23
CA ASP A 47 2.61 3.38 -23.21
C ASP A 47 2.51 3.96 -24.63
N LYS A 48 2.23 3.10 -25.62
CA LYS A 48 2.10 3.52 -27.04
C LYS A 48 0.98 4.54 -27.29
N ASN A 49 0.07 4.71 -26.36
CA ASN A 49 -1.05 5.64 -26.45
C ASN A 49 -0.83 6.92 -25.61
N GLY A 50 0.32 7.04 -24.96
CA GLY A 50 0.68 8.18 -24.12
C GLY A 50 0.18 8.09 -22.66
N TYR A 51 -0.28 6.92 -22.21
CA TYR A 51 -0.66 6.72 -20.82
C TYR A 51 0.55 6.35 -19.96
N ILE A 52 0.61 6.93 -18.78
CA ILE A 52 1.68 6.82 -17.78
C ILE A 52 1.04 6.28 -16.50
N SER A 53 1.60 5.23 -15.90
CA SER A 53 1.22 4.79 -14.57
C SER A 53 2.04 5.52 -13.51
N LEU A 54 1.41 6.00 -12.44
CA LEU A 54 2.12 6.51 -11.26
C LEU A 54 2.81 5.37 -10.48
N SER A 55 2.80 4.18 -11.05
CA SER A 55 3.57 3.00 -10.69
C SER A 55 3.16 2.39 -9.35
N THR A 56 4.02 2.49 -8.34
CA THR A 56 3.89 1.71 -7.10
C THR A 56 3.04 2.37 -6.02
N SER A 57 2.50 3.57 -6.25
CA SER A 57 1.72 4.30 -5.25
C SER A 57 0.59 5.11 -5.86
N ASN A 58 -0.57 5.05 -5.21
CA ASN A 58 -1.70 5.95 -5.40
C ASN A 58 -2.40 6.27 -4.07
N THR A 59 -1.62 6.53 -3.05
CA THR A 59 -2.16 6.93 -1.75
C THR A 59 -2.90 8.27 -1.83
N TYR A 60 -2.36 9.20 -2.62
CA TYR A 60 -2.92 10.54 -2.88
C TYR A 60 -2.31 11.19 -4.15
N GLU A 61 -1.47 10.50 -4.88
CA GLU A 61 -0.65 11.04 -5.96
C GLU A 61 -1.54 11.61 -7.06
N ARG A 62 -2.53 10.86 -7.54
CA ARG A 62 -3.47 11.32 -8.57
C ARG A 62 -4.17 12.62 -8.17
N ARG A 63 -4.66 12.71 -6.95
CA ARG A 63 -5.33 13.91 -6.44
C ARG A 63 -4.39 15.11 -6.34
N MET A 64 -3.11 14.88 -6.01
CA MET A 64 -2.13 15.97 -5.95
C MET A 64 -1.80 16.48 -7.33
N ILE A 65 -1.69 15.62 -8.35
CA ILE A 65 -1.53 16.02 -9.74
C ILE A 65 -2.72 16.90 -10.18
N GLU A 66 -3.95 16.45 -9.96
CA GLU A 66 -5.16 17.17 -10.34
C GLU A 66 -5.31 18.54 -9.62
N ALA A 67 -4.77 18.65 -8.41
CA ALA A 67 -4.85 19.87 -7.61
C ALA A 67 -3.68 20.83 -7.83
N ALA A 68 -2.56 20.37 -8.36
CA ALA A 68 -1.35 21.17 -8.53
C ALA A 68 -1.53 22.24 -9.65
N ASP A 69 -0.78 23.34 -9.52
CA ASP A 69 -0.67 24.33 -10.59
C ASP A 69 0.28 23.85 -11.70
N ILE A 70 1.28 23.03 -11.30
CA ILE A 70 2.28 22.42 -12.20
C ILE A 70 2.51 20.98 -11.76
N ALA A 71 2.37 20.04 -12.68
CA ALA A 71 2.68 18.63 -12.47
C ALA A 71 3.96 18.24 -13.26
N ILE A 72 4.94 17.68 -12.55
CA ILE A 72 6.20 17.21 -13.11
C ILE A 72 6.33 15.72 -12.80
N LEU A 73 6.45 14.88 -13.82
CA LEU A 73 6.71 13.46 -13.64
C LEU A 73 8.09 13.08 -14.14
N GLU A 74 8.83 12.39 -13.30
CA GLU A 74 10.05 11.70 -13.66
C GLU A 74 9.68 10.32 -14.20
N ILE A 75 9.79 10.14 -15.51
CA ILE A 75 9.51 8.86 -16.18
C ILE A 75 10.75 7.98 -16.20
N ASN A 76 10.60 6.74 -15.77
CA ASN A 76 11.72 5.82 -15.55
C ASN A 76 11.35 4.41 -16.03
N PRO A 77 12.15 3.78 -16.93
CA PRO A 77 11.87 2.47 -17.49
C PRO A 77 11.88 1.33 -16.45
N ASN A 78 12.48 1.57 -15.28
CA ASN A 78 12.53 0.58 -14.22
C ASN A 78 11.26 0.58 -13.34
N TYR A 79 10.40 1.60 -13.44
CA TYR A 79 9.14 1.65 -12.70
C TYR A 79 8.06 0.83 -13.40
N PRO A 80 7.40 -0.14 -12.71
CA PRO A 80 6.37 -0.97 -13.32
C PRO A 80 5.15 -0.16 -13.75
N PHE A 81 4.54 -0.54 -14.86
CA PHE A 81 3.24 -0.02 -15.27
C PHE A 81 2.14 -0.80 -14.54
N VAL A 82 1.62 -0.23 -13.46
CA VAL A 82 0.53 -0.83 -12.67
C VAL A 82 -0.80 -0.21 -13.07
N TYR A 83 -1.84 -1.02 -13.20
CA TYR A 83 -3.19 -0.57 -13.53
C TYR A 83 -3.92 0.02 -12.32
N GLY A 84 -4.90 0.88 -12.60
CA GLY A 84 -5.73 1.51 -11.57
C GLY A 84 -6.23 2.88 -12.01
N ASP A 85 -6.75 3.65 -11.07
CA ASP A 85 -7.24 5.02 -11.33
C ASP A 85 -6.13 6.09 -11.31
N HIS A 86 -4.89 5.67 -11.11
CA HIS A 86 -3.68 6.51 -11.12
C HIS A 86 -2.94 6.50 -12.46
N VAL A 87 -3.54 5.93 -13.48
CA VAL A 87 -3.01 6.04 -14.84
C VAL A 87 -3.44 7.40 -15.41
N VAL A 88 -2.46 8.20 -15.84
CA VAL A 88 -2.65 9.54 -16.39
C VAL A 88 -2.21 9.57 -17.85
N HIS A 89 -2.82 10.42 -18.67
CA HIS A 89 -2.31 10.66 -20.01
C HIS A 89 -1.24 11.77 -19.99
N CYS A 90 -0.22 11.69 -20.84
CA CYS A 90 0.87 12.67 -20.88
C CYS A 90 0.39 14.13 -21.06
N SER A 91 -0.80 14.36 -21.64
CA SER A 91 -1.39 15.69 -21.73
C SER A 91 -1.94 16.26 -20.42
N GLU A 92 -2.00 15.47 -19.37
CA GLU A 92 -2.41 15.90 -18.02
C GLU A 92 -1.22 16.36 -17.17
N VAL A 93 0.00 16.29 -17.72
CA VAL A 93 1.26 16.57 -17.03
C VAL A 93 1.99 17.70 -17.76
N ASP A 94 2.50 18.68 -17.02
CA ASP A 94 3.16 19.85 -17.63
C ASP A 94 4.59 19.53 -18.08
N TYR A 95 5.31 18.69 -17.33
CA TYR A 95 6.69 18.33 -17.64
C TYR A 95 6.96 16.84 -17.40
N LEU A 96 7.61 16.22 -18.37
CA LEU A 96 8.17 14.87 -18.27
C LEU A 96 9.70 14.98 -18.25
N VAL A 97 10.32 14.34 -17.27
CA VAL A 97 11.79 14.28 -17.12
C VAL A 97 12.21 12.82 -17.19
N GLU A 98 13.10 12.50 -18.12
CA GLU A 98 13.61 11.14 -18.23
C GLU A 98 14.63 10.83 -17.13
N ALA A 99 14.51 9.65 -16.53
CA ALA A 99 15.43 9.11 -15.54
C ALA A 99 15.67 7.63 -15.80
N ASP A 100 16.82 7.12 -15.34
CA ASP A 100 17.18 5.71 -15.43
C ASP A 100 17.98 5.32 -14.17
N TYR A 101 17.26 4.88 -13.16
CA TYR A 101 17.83 4.34 -11.93
C TYR A 101 16.91 3.22 -11.39
N PRO A 102 17.45 2.24 -10.64
CA PRO A 102 16.64 1.15 -10.10
C PRO A 102 15.59 1.66 -9.10
N VAL A 103 14.39 1.06 -9.15
CA VAL A 103 13.34 1.33 -8.16
C VAL A 103 13.85 0.94 -6.77
N PRO A 104 13.61 1.75 -5.74
CA PRO A 104 13.92 1.37 -4.37
C PRO A 104 13.20 0.08 -3.96
N VAL A 105 13.95 -0.90 -3.50
CA VAL A 105 13.41 -2.17 -3.01
C VAL A 105 13.48 -2.25 -1.49
N VAL A 106 12.52 -2.93 -0.89
CA VAL A 106 12.50 -3.26 0.53
C VAL A 106 12.58 -4.78 0.65
N PRO A 107 13.66 -5.31 1.23
CA PRO A 107 13.78 -6.75 1.42
C PRO A 107 12.73 -7.26 2.41
N ASP A 108 12.28 -8.49 2.21
CA ASP A 108 11.38 -9.14 3.14
C ASP A 108 12.06 -9.35 4.49
N ILE A 109 11.35 -9.03 5.57
CA ILE A 109 11.82 -9.25 6.93
C ILE A 109 11.59 -10.72 7.29
N PRO A 110 12.65 -11.49 7.61
CA PRO A 110 12.47 -12.89 7.99
C PRO A 110 11.69 -13.00 9.30
N SER A 111 10.75 -13.94 9.35
CA SER A 111 9.98 -14.25 10.54
C SER A 111 10.79 -15.07 11.53
N ASN A 112 10.75 -14.70 12.81
CA ASN A 112 11.36 -15.48 13.89
C ASN A 112 10.34 -16.52 14.44
N GLU A 113 10.76 -17.34 15.43
CA GLU A 113 9.92 -18.40 16.00
C GLU A 113 8.63 -17.87 16.65
N LYS A 114 8.68 -16.69 17.27
CA LYS A 114 7.49 -16.05 17.85
C LYS A 114 6.54 -15.58 16.76
N ASP A 115 7.06 -14.97 15.71
CA ASP A 115 6.27 -14.54 14.56
C ASP A 115 5.57 -15.73 13.91
N MET A 116 6.28 -16.85 13.73
CA MET A 116 5.72 -18.09 13.18
C MET A 116 4.63 -18.68 14.08
N SER A 117 4.80 -18.65 15.40
CA SER A 117 3.79 -19.13 16.35
C SER A 117 2.52 -18.27 16.31
N ILE A 118 2.67 -16.95 16.28
CA ILE A 118 1.57 -15.99 16.16
C ILE A 118 0.90 -16.14 14.78
N GLY A 119 1.67 -16.21 13.71
CA GLY A 119 1.18 -16.35 12.34
C GLY A 119 0.30 -17.58 12.15
N ARG A 120 0.70 -18.73 12.74
CA ARG A 120 -0.09 -19.96 12.72
C ARG A 120 -1.44 -19.80 13.40
N LEU A 121 -1.47 -19.16 14.58
CA LEU A 121 -2.70 -18.92 15.31
C LEU A 121 -3.64 -18.01 14.52
N ILE A 122 -3.15 -16.91 13.98
CA ILE A 122 -3.93 -15.94 13.20
C ILE A 122 -4.50 -16.59 11.93
N ALA A 123 -3.69 -17.34 11.19
CA ALA A 123 -4.15 -18.01 9.97
C ALA A 123 -5.31 -19.00 10.23
N GLY A 124 -5.41 -19.54 11.44
CA GLY A 124 -6.55 -20.37 11.88
C GLY A 124 -7.90 -19.63 11.88
N TYR A 125 -7.90 -18.31 12.02
CA TYR A 125 -9.10 -17.47 11.99
C TYR A 125 -9.49 -16.99 10.60
N VAL A 126 -8.65 -17.20 9.58
CA VAL A 126 -8.92 -16.80 8.19
C VAL A 126 -9.65 -17.93 7.48
N PRO A 127 -10.94 -17.81 7.16
CA PRO A 127 -11.66 -18.83 6.40
C PRO A 127 -11.29 -18.79 4.91
N ASP A 128 -11.55 -19.88 4.19
CA ASP A 128 -11.50 -19.92 2.75
C ASP A 128 -12.43 -18.87 2.11
N GLY A 129 -11.93 -18.18 1.10
CA GLY A 129 -12.67 -17.12 0.42
C GLY A 129 -12.70 -15.78 1.14
N ALA A 130 -12.01 -15.63 2.27
CA ALA A 130 -11.88 -14.35 2.94
C ALA A 130 -11.19 -13.32 2.04
N CYS A 131 -11.57 -12.05 2.20
CA CYS A 131 -10.82 -10.93 1.66
C CYS A 131 -9.85 -10.43 2.74
N ILE A 132 -8.56 -10.33 2.41
CA ILE A 132 -7.52 -10.04 3.41
C ILE A 132 -6.85 -8.69 3.19
N GLN A 133 -6.44 -8.09 4.31
CA GLN A 133 -5.45 -7.03 4.40
C GLN A 133 -4.36 -7.50 5.35
N LEU A 134 -3.10 -7.41 4.93
CA LEU A 134 -1.94 -7.71 5.76
C LEU A 134 -1.06 -6.45 5.88
N GLY A 135 -0.56 -6.20 7.08
CA GLY A 135 0.49 -5.21 7.32
C GLY A 135 1.86 -5.68 6.81
N ILE A 136 2.91 -5.00 7.22
CA ILE A 136 4.31 -5.33 6.92
C ILE A 136 5.03 -5.81 8.18
N GLY A 137 6.06 -6.63 8.01
CA GLY A 137 6.92 -7.11 9.09
C GLY A 137 6.87 -8.64 9.29
N GLY A 138 7.58 -9.12 10.31
CA GLY A 138 7.74 -10.55 10.56
C GLY A 138 6.44 -11.31 10.79
N ILE A 139 5.50 -10.73 11.57
CA ILE A 139 4.21 -11.38 11.85
C ILE A 139 3.33 -11.49 10.60
N PRO A 140 3.07 -10.42 9.81
CA PRO A 140 2.32 -10.54 8.55
C PRO A 140 2.96 -11.50 7.55
N ASN A 141 4.29 -11.55 7.46
CA ASN A 141 4.99 -12.51 6.61
C ASN A 141 4.76 -13.95 7.09
N ALA A 142 4.82 -14.19 8.41
CA ALA A 142 4.50 -15.48 9.00
C ALA A 142 3.04 -15.89 8.75
N VAL A 143 2.10 -14.95 8.84
CA VAL A 143 0.69 -15.21 8.49
C VAL A 143 0.58 -15.65 7.04
N ALA A 144 1.20 -14.93 6.10
CA ALA A 144 1.16 -15.27 4.67
C ALA A 144 1.68 -16.71 4.42
N GLU A 145 2.72 -17.15 5.15
CA GLU A 145 3.22 -18.52 5.06
C GLU A 145 2.16 -19.57 5.43
N PHE A 146 1.40 -19.37 6.50
CA PHE A 146 0.33 -20.29 6.91
C PHE A 146 -0.96 -20.15 6.10
N LEU A 147 -1.12 -19.07 5.32
CA LEU A 147 -2.26 -18.93 4.41
C LEU A 147 -2.11 -19.77 3.15
N LYS A 148 -0.96 -20.38 2.88
CA LYS A 148 -0.72 -21.25 1.70
C LYS A 148 -1.68 -22.46 1.66
N GLU A 149 -2.25 -22.85 2.79
CA GLU A 149 -3.22 -23.93 2.89
C GLU A 149 -4.67 -23.50 2.63
N LYS A 150 -4.91 -22.20 2.42
CA LYS A 150 -6.25 -21.65 2.18
C LYS A 150 -6.62 -21.66 0.70
N ASN A 151 -7.93 -21.45 0.46
CA ASN A 151 -8.48 -21.45 -0.89
C ASN A 151 -9.25 -20.16 -1.18
N ASP A 152 -9.10 -19.66 -2.41
CA ASP A 152 -9.94 -18.59 -2.96
C ASP A 152 -9.91 -17.27 -2.16
N LEU A 153 -8.80 -16.94 -1.55
CA LEU A 153 -8.65 -15.65 -0.87
C LEU A 153 -8.76 -14.49 -1.86
N GLY A 154 -9.24 -13.36 -1.38
CA GLY A 154 -9.21 -12.08 -2.05
C GLY A 154 -8.29 -11.10 -1.35
N VAL A 155 -7.90 -10.01 -2.03
CA VAL A 155 -7.09 -8.93 -1.46
C VAL A 155 -7.78 -7.59 -1.67
N HIS A 156 -8.00 -6.89 -0.56
CA HIS A 156 -8.33 -5.46 -0.51
C HIS A 156 -7.54 -4.89 0.67
N THR A 157 -6.48 -4.17 0.38
CA THR A 157 -5.44 -3.82 1.36
C THR A 157 -4.91 -2.41 1.10
N GLU A 158 -4.22 -1.84 2.04
CA GLU A 158 -3.43 -0.63 1.83
C GLU A 158 -2.20 -0.92 0.96
N LEU A 159 -1.47 -1.98 1.31
CA LEU A 159 -0.19 -2.34 0.70
C LEU A 159 -0.19 -3.78 0.19
N ILE A 160 0.26 -4.00 -1.06
CA ILE A 160 0.58 -5.33 -1.58
C ILE A 160 2.04 -5.66 -1.24
N THR A 161 2.25 -6.87 -0.72
CA THR A 161 3.56 -7.39 -0.30
C THR A 161 3.99 -8.60 -1.14
N SER A 162 5.28 -8.96 -1.06
CA SER A 162 5.83 -10.14 -1.75
C SER A 162 5.10 -11.44 -1.37
N GLY A 163 4.70 -11.59 -0.09
CA GLY A 163 3.95 -12.77 0.35
C GLY A 163 2.58 -12.91 -0.32
N MET A 164 1.89 -11.80 -0.60
CA MET A 164 0.62 -11.85 -1.35
C MET A 164 0.84 -12.25 -2.82
N ALA A 165 1.90 -11.75 -3.46
CA ALA A 165 2.25 -12.15 -4.83
C ALA A 165 2.57 -13.65 -4.91
N GLU A 166 3.25 -14.19 -3.90
CA GLU A 166 3.51 -15.63 -3.80
C GLU A 166 2.21 -16.43 -3.68
N LEU A 167 1.29 -16.01 -2.81
CA LEU A 167 -0.02 -16.65 -2.67
C LEU A 167 -0.86 -16.63 -3.95
N VAL A 168 -0.72 -15.60 -4.80
CA VAL A 168 -1.33 -15.59 -6.16
C VAL A 168 -0.67 -16.64 -7.04
N LYS A 169 0.66 -16.71 -7.08
CA LYS A 169 1.42 -17.71 -7.88
C LYS A 169 1.06 -19.15 -7.48
N LEU A 170 0.76 -19.38 -6.19
CA LEU A 170 0.31 -20.66 -5.67
C LEU A 170 -1.19 -20.95 -5.92
N GLY A 171 -1.96 -20.02 -6.47
CA GLY A 171 -3.40 -20.16 -6.70
C GLY A 171 -4.27 -20.03 -5.44
N VAL A 172 -3.70 -19.60 -4.32
CA VAL A 172 -4.41 -19.37 -3.05
C VAL A 172 -5.24 -18.08 -3.13
N ILE A 173 -4.65 -16.99 -3.62
CA ILE A 173 -5.34 -15.73 -3.90
C ILE A 173 -5.85 -15.76 -5.33
N THR A 174 -7.16 -15.83 -5.49
CA THR A 174 -7.86 -15.84 -6.79
C THR A 174 -8.72 -14.61 -7.01
N ASN A 175 -9.04 -13.88 -5.93
CA ASN A 175 -9.95 -12.73 -5.90
C ASN A 175 -11.37 -13.03 -6.43
N LYS A 176 -11.71 -14.28 -6.73
CA LYS A 176 -12.97 -14.63 -7.38
C LYS A 176 -14.19 -14.53 -6.44
N ARG A 177 -13.97 -14.55 -5.12
CA ARG A 177 -15.05 -14.44 -4.13
C ARG A 177 -15.25 -13.01 -3.59
N LYS A 178 -14.47 -12.04 -4.03
CA LYS A 178 -14.69 -10.63 -3.68
C LYS A 178 -16.04 -10.14 -4.22
N GLN A 179 -16.65 -9.19 -3.51
CA GLN A 179 -17.90 -8.55 -3.92
C GLN A 179 -17.64 -7.36 -4.84
N ILE A 180 -16.57 -6.60 -4.58
CA ILE A 180 -16.11 -5.51 -5.44
C ILE A 180 -14.75 -5.83 -6.07
N ASN A 181 -14.46 -5.31 -7.25
CA ASN A 181 -13.21 -5.53 -8.00
C ASN A 181 -12.83 -7.02 -8.07
N ARG A 182 -13.81 -7.85 -8.42
CA ARG A 182 -13.64 -9.31 -8.53
C ARG A 182 -12.55 -9.64 -9.54
N GLY A 183 -11.66 -10.56 -9.17
CA GLY A 183 -10.53 -10.96 -10.00
C GLY A 183 -9.29 -10.07 -9.85
N GLN A 184 -9.34 -9.01 -9.05
CA GLN A 184 -8.23 -8.10 -8.85
C GLN A 184 -7.83 -8.01 -7.37
N MET A 185 -6.53 -8.00 -7.12
CA MET A 185 -5.96 -7.47 -5.89
C MET A 185 -6.08 -5.96 -5.93
N VAL A 186 -6.64 -5.36 -4.89
CA VAL A 186 -6.84 -3.91 -4.77
C VAL A 186 -5.98 -3.36 -3.64
N ALA A 187 -5.23 -2.30 -3.93
CA ALA A 187 -4.42 -1.60 -2.93
C ALA A 187 -4.23 -0.12 -3.25
N THR A 188 -3.55 0.60 -2.36
CA THR A 188 -3.08 1.97 -2.62
C THR A 188 -1.62 2.00 -3.04
N MET A 189 -0.83 1.00 -2.61
CA MET A 189 0.59 0.96 -2.90
C MET A 189 1.14 -0.47 -2.97
N ILE A 190 2.32 -0.58 -3.56
CA ILE A 190 3.11 -1.81 -3.65
C ILE A 190 4.50 -1.49 -3.12
N LEU A 191 4.99 -2.29 -2.18
CA LEU A 191 6.33 -2.10 -1.63
C LEU A 191 6.95 -3.46 -1.29
N GLY A 192 8.12 -3.76 -1.84
CA GLY A 192 8.80 -5.02 -1.60
C GLY A 192 10.00 -5.23 -2.49
N THR A 193 10.19 -6.45 -2.95
CA THR A 193 11.33 -6.87 -3.77
C THR A 193 11.12 -6.52 -5.25
N GLN A 194 12.19 -6.64 -6.04
CA GLN A 194 12.10 -6.49 -7.51
C GLN A 194 11.11 -7.51 -8.11
N GLU A 195 11.08 -8.74 -7.60
CA GLU A 195 10.14 -9.76 -8.08
C GLU A 195 8.68 -9.40 -7.86
N LEU A 196 8.38 -8.61 -6.82
CA LEU A 196 7.03 -8.08 -6.60
C LEU A 196 6.70 -7.01 -7.64
N TYR A 197 7.65 -6.16 -7.99
CA TYR A 197 7.45 -5.13 -9.02
C TYR A 197 7.29 -5.77 -10.41
N ASP A 198 8.11 -6.76 -10.74
CA ASP A 198 8.00 -7.54 -11.98
C ASP A 198 6.65 -8.28 -12.07
N PHE A 199 6.14 -8.79 -10.93
CA PHE A 199 4.82 -9.41 -10.85
C PHE A 199 3.69 -8.41 -11.10
N ALA A 200 3.85 -7.17 -10.64
CA ALA A 200 2.81 -6.13 -10.77
C ALA A 200 2.82 -5.45 -12.15
N ASP A 201 3.96 -5.50 -12.86
CA ASP A 201 4.11 -4.85 -14.17
C ASP A 201 3.13 -5.43 -15.19
N HIS A 202 2.33 -4.56 -15.81
CA HIS A 202 1.30 -4.92 -16.78
C HIS A 202 0.35 -6.04 -16.34
N ASN A 203 0.19 -6.27 -15.03
CA ASN A 203 -0.68 -7.31 -14.47
C ASN A 203 -2.09 -6.77 -14.20
N GLN A 204 -3.06 -7.17 -15.03
CA GLN A 204 -4.47 -6.77 -14.84
C GLN A 204 -5.12 -7.35 -13.57
N GLY A 205 -4.51 -8.35 -12.95
CA GLY A 205 -4.92 -8.90 -11.66
C GLY A 205 -4.53 -8.03 -10.47
N VAL A 206 -3.80 -6.92 -10.70
CA VAL A 206 -3.36 -5.94 -9.71
C VAL A 206 -3.89 -4.58 -10.09
N ALA A 207 -4.54 -3.87 -9.17
CA ALA A 207 -5.03 -2.54 -9.40
C ALA A 207 -4.79 -1.63 -8.18
N LEU A 208 -4.19 -0.47 -8.41
CA LEU A 208 -4.02 0.57 -7.40
C LEU A 208 -5.08 1.65 -7.58
N TYR A 209 -5.78 1.94 -6.48
CA TYR A 209 -6.79 2.98 -6.41
C TYR A 209 -6.44 4.02 -5.35
N ASP A 210 -7.04 5.19 -5.47
CA ASP A 210 -6.87 6.29 -4.52
C ASP A 210 -7.07 5.83 -3.07
N GLY A 211 -6.13 6.21 -2.19
CA GLY A 211 -6.15 5.81 -0.78
C GLY A 211 -7.41 6.25 -0.03
N ALA A 212 -8.05 7.33 -0.46
CA ALA A 212 -9.31 7.74 0.12
C ALA A 212 -10.47 6.77 -0.20
N TRP A 213 -10.37 6.04 -1.31
CA TRP A 213 -11.35 5.01 -1.66
C TRP A 213 -10.98 3.65 -1.07
N VAL A 214 -9.73 3.20 -1.25
CA VAL A 214 -9.28 1.87 -0.78
C VAL A 214 -9.43 1.72 0.72
N ASN A 215 -9.06 2.75 1.48
CA ASN A 215 -9.05 2.73 2.95
C ASN A 215 -10.36 3.29 3.56
N ASP A 216 -11.38 3.58 2.75
CA ASP A 216 -12.68 4.00 3.24
C ASP A 216 -13.40 2.82 3.93
N PRO A 217 -13.81 2.94 5.20
CA PRO A 217 -14.52 1.88 5.91
C PRO A 217 -15.77 1.38 5.19
N TYR A 218 -16.50 2.26 4.49
CA TYR A 218 -17.71 1.88 3.73
C TYR A 218 -17.36 1.08 2.46
N VAL A 219 -16.21 1.35 1.84
CA VAL A 219 -15.71 0.57 0.70
C VAL A 219 -15.23 -0.79 1.18
N ILE A 220 -14.41 -0.82 2.24
CA ILE A 220 -13.90 -2.05 2.86
C ILE A 220 -15.05 -2.99 3.25
N ALA A 221 -16.10 -2.44 3.86
CA ALA A 221 -17.27 -3.20 4.32
C ALA A 221 -18.10 -3.83 3.18
N GLN A 222 -17.83 -3.49 1.92
CA GLN A 222 -18.49 -4.13 0.77
C GLN A 222 -17.92 -5.51 0.43
N ASN A 223 -16.77 -5.88 0.98
CA ASN A 223 -16.24 -7.24 0.85
C ASN A 223 -16.66 -8.07 2.06
N ASP A 224 -17.38 -9.16 1.81
CA ASP A 224 -17.72 -10.12 2.85
C ASP A 224 -16.46 -10.78 3.41
N ASN A 225 -16.46 -11.06 4.71
CA ASN A 225 -15.33 -11.67 5.41
C ASN A 225 -14.01 -10.93 5.19
N GLN A 226 -14.05 -9.60 5.18
CA GLN A 226 -12.83 -8.80 5.19
C GLN A 226 -12.11 -8.98 6.53
N ILE A 227 -10.87 -9.46 6.48
CA ILE A 227 -10.02 -9.69 7.64
C ILE A 227 -8.78 -8.82 7.54
N SER A 228 -8.60 -7.96 8.55
CA SER A 228 -7.47 -7.04 8.66
C SER A 228 -6.50 -7.54 9.72
N ILE A 229 -5.23 -7.70 9.34
CA ILE A 229 -4.17 -8.24 10.20
C ILE A 229 -3.02 -7.24 10.24
N ASN A 230 -2.86 -6.62 11.42
CA ASN A 230 -1.83 -5.61 11.67
C ASN A 230 -1.11 -5.90 12.99
N THR A 231 0.06 -5.28 13.15
CA THR A 231 0.90 -5.42 14.35
C THR A 231 0.73 -4.19 15.24
N SER A 232 0.56 -4.42 16.55
CA SER A 232 0.61 -3.37 17.56
C SER A 232 1.97 -3.37 18.28
N LEU A 233 2.42 -2.21 18.75
CA LEU A 233 3.66 -2.06 19.51
C LEU A 233 3.47 -2.43 20.98
N GLU A 234 2.36 -1.99 21.57
CA GLU A 234 2.02 -2.21 22.97
C GLU A 234 0.54 -2.61 23.10
N VAL A 235 0.25 -3.48 24.05
CA VAL A 235 -1.11 -3.86 24.46
C VAL A 235 -1.16 -3.83 25.97
N ASP A 236 -2.14 -3.14 26.56
CA ASP A 236 -2.34 -3.13 28.00
C ASP A 236 -3.21 -4.29 28.49
N LEU A 237 -3.31 -4.45 29.81
CA LEU A 237 -4.08 -5.53 30.41
C LEU A 237 -5.61 -5.40 30.21
N THR A 238 -6.09 -4.27 29.71
CA THR A 238 -7.50 -4.04 29.36
C THR A 238 -7.79 -4.28 27.88
N GLY A 239 -6.76 -4.58 27.09
CA GLY A 239 -6.86 -4.83 25.64
C GLY A 239 -6.74 -3.58 24.76
N GLN A 240 -6.33 -2.44 25.32
CA GLN A 240 -6.04 -1.26 24.50
C GLN A 240 -4.70 -1.45 23.77
N CYS A 241 -4.68 -1.13 22.48
CA CYS A 241 -3.52 -1.27 21.62
C CYS A 241 -2.94 0.09 21.25
N ALA A 242 -1.61 0.25 21.36
CA ALA A 242 -0.87 1.35 20.79
C ALA A 242 -0.04 0.84 19.60
N SER A 243 -0.33 1.33 18.40
CA SER A 243 0.32 0.88 17.16
C SER A 243 1.32 1.90 16.60
N GLU A 244 1.27 3.14 17.05
CA GLU A 244 2.08 4.25 16.52
C GLU A 244 3.04 4.85 17.55
N SER A 245 2.86 4.57 18.83
CA SER A 245 3.67 5.11 19.91
C SER A 245 4.12 4.05 20.91
N ILE A 246 5.20 4.35 21.62
CA ILE A 246 5.68 3.60 22.78
C ILE A 246 5.61 4.59 23.95
N GLY A 247 4.65 4.38 24.85
CA GLY A 247 4.29 5.38 25.83
C GLY A 247 3.92 6.71 25.15
N SER A 248 4.54 7.81 25.57
CA SER A 248 4.33 9.16 25.01
C SER A 248 5.19 9.47 23.79
N ARG A 249 6.06 8.55 23.35
CA ARG A 249 6.97 8.77 22.22
C ARG A 249 6.36 8.26 20.92
N GLN A 250 6.21 9.16 19.94
CA GLN A 250 5.84 8.75 18.57
C GLN A 250 6.91 7.82 17.99
N PHE A 251 6.50 6.68 17.48
CA PHE A 251 7.39 5.65 16.93
C PHE A 251 7.19 5.47 15.42
N SER A 252 5.95 5.43 14.97
CA SER A 252 5.53 5.27 13.57
C SER A 252 4.21 6.02 13.31
N GLY A 253 3.57 5.80 12.20
CA GLY A 253 2.27 6.40 11.86
C GLY A 253 2.20 6.93 10.47
#